data_dd3340a6af1ff96c5c50856e08057710
#
_entry.id   dd3340a6af1ff96c5c50856e08057710
#
_cell.length_a   1.000
_cell.length_b   1.000
_cell.length_c   1.000
_cell.angle_alpha   90.00
_cell.angle_beta   90.00
_cell.angle_gamma   90.00
#
_symmetry.space_group_name_H-M   'P 1'
#
loop_
_entity.id
_entity.type
_entity.pdbx_description
1 polymer ?
#
loop_
_entity_poly.entity_id
_entity_poly.type
_entity_poly.pdbx_seq_one_letter_code
_entity_poly.pdbx_strand_id
1 'polypeptide(L)'
;MIFSHSFEDTPDGDMCLLKMSSDLKQAEGEPVTLFSAAEAVWAKPVPFAKAEFGMDGDVYFTDGPCVMKMEDEKLYMTWSSWSTCGYAVGVAVSDSGKVEEPWRQLEEPLFPENGGHGMLYKDD
;
A
#
# COMPACT_ATOMS: atom_id res chain seq x y z
N MET A 1 -9.11 3.16 9.38
CA MET A 1 -8.40 3.97 8.34
C MET A 1 -7.17 3.21 7.89
N ILE A 2 -6.95 3.12 6.57
CA ILE A 2 -5.71 2.58 6.01
C ILE A 2 -4.92 3.76 5.44
N PHE A 3 -3.61 3.77 5.64
CA PHE A 3 -2.72 4.85 5.21
C PHE A 3 -1.30 4.34 4.95
N SER A 4 -0.55 5.05 4.14
CA SER A 4 0.86 4.78 3.89
C SER A 4 1.76 5.50 4.90
N HIS A 5 2.84 4.86 5.29
CA HIS A 5 3.90 5.40 6.13
C HIS A 5 5.23 5.19 5.42
N SER A 6 5.78 6.27 4.87
CA SER A 6 6.93 6.19 3.96
C SER A 6 7.83 7.42 4.07
N PHE A 7 9.10 7.23 3.80
CA PHE A 7 10.19 8.21 3.64
C PHE A 7 10.71 8.93 4.88
N GLU A 8 9.86 9.43 5.78
CA GLU A 8 10.33 10.34 6.84
C GLU A 8 11.18 9.62 7.88
N ASP A 9 10.76 8.45 8.30
CA ASP A 9 11.38 7.69 9.39
C ASP A 9 11.45 6.17 9.15
N THR A 10 11.02 5.71 7.98
CA THR A 10 11.14 4.31 7.57
C THR A 10 11.58 4.17 6.12
N PRO A 11 12.61 3.32 5.84
CA PRO A 11 12.98 2.97 4.47
C PRO A 11 12.08 1.89 3.85
N ASP A 12 11.20 1.26 4.64
CA ASP A 12 10.48 0.05 4.21
C ASP A 12 9.20 0.33 3.45
N GLY A 13 8.60 1.51 3.65
CA GLY A 13 7.32 1.86 3.04
C GLY A 13 6.19 0.97 3.54
N ASP A 14 5.62 1.31 4.71
CA ASP A 14 4.60 0.51 5.36
C ASP A 14 3.18 0.92 4.95
N MET A 15 2.32 -0.07 4.73
CA MET A 15 0.89 0.11 4.68
C MET A 15 0.31 -0.16 6.06
N CYS A 16 -0.32 0.84 6.66
CA CYS A 16 -0.75 0.81 8.05
C CYS A 16 -2.27 0.86 8.20
N LEU A 17 -2.75 0.23 9.26
CA LEU A 17 -4.14 0.27 9.71
C LEU A 17 -4.24 0.99 11.05
N LEU A 18 -5.15 1.96 11.14
CA LEU A 18 -5.50 2.63 12.38
C LEU A 18 -7.00 2.48 12.62
N LYS A 19 -7.36 1.96 13.80
CA LYS A 19 -8.74 1.93 14.22
C LYS A 19 -9.22 3.33 14.56
N MET A 20 -10.40 3.69 14.10
CA MET A 20 -11.00 4.99 14.34
C MET A 20 -12.28 4.85 15.17
N SER A 21 -12.61 5.90 15.91
CA SER A 21 -13.93 6.02 16.56
C SER A 21 -15.05 6.00 15.52
N SER A 22 -16.26 5.69 15.95
CA SER A 22 -17.42 5.59 15.05
C SER A 22 -17.77 6.88 14.32
N ASP A 23 -17.40 8.04 14.89
CA ASP A 23 -17.57 9.35 14.26
C ASP A 23 -16.33 9.80 13.43
N LEU A 24 -15.31 8.93 13.33
CA LEU A 24 -14.05 9.12 12.60
C LEU A 24 -13.20 10.31 13.07
N LYS A 25 -13.41 10.80 14.29
CA LYS A 25 -12.68 11.97 14.79
C LYS A 25 -11.48 11.65 15.65
N GLN A 26 -11.40 10.42 16.17
CA GLN A 26 -10.34 10.03 17.08
C GLN A 26 -9.78 8.64 16.70
N ALA A 27 -8.47 8.50 16.87
CA ALA A 27 -7.81 7.22 16.79
C ALA A 27 -8.11 6.39 18.04
N GLU A 28 -8.36 5.10 17.86
CA GLU A 28 -8.54 4.12 18.95
C GLU A 28 -7.37 3.13 18.92
N GLY A 29 -6.33 3.43 19.70
CA GLY A 29 -5.14 2.61 19.80
C GLY A 29 -4.02 3.05 18.85
N GLU A 30 -3.01 2.21 18.73
CA GLU A 30 -1.83 2.45 17.90
C GLU A 30 -2.02 1.87 16.49
N PRO A 31 -1.35 2.47 15.47
CA PRO A 31 -1.35 1.88 14.14
C PRO A 31 -0.68 0.50 14.13
N VAL A 32 -1.14 -0.37 13.26
CA VAL A 32 -0.50 -1.66 12.98
C VAL A 32 -0.10 -1.73 11.51
N THR A 33 1.09 -2.27 11.23
CA THR A 33 1.54 -2.51 9.86
C THR A 33 0.82 -3.72 9.28
N LEU A 34 0.17 -3.53 8.13
CA LEU A 34 -0.48 -4.60 7.38
C LEU A 34 0.54 -5.35 6.48
N PHE A 35 1.40 -4.60 5.82
CA PHE A 35 2.52 -5.10 5.03
C PHE A 35 3.50 -3.98 4.71
N SER A 36 4.71 -4.34 4.29
CA SER A 36 5.72 -3.41 3.75
C SER A 36 5.85 -3.58 2.24
N ALA A 37 6.24 -2.52 1.54
CA ALA A 37 6.35 -2.55 0.08
C ALA A 37 7.30 -3.63 -0.44
N ALA A 38 8.39 -3.91 0.27
CA ALA A 38 9.37 -4.94 -0.08
C ALA A 38 8.79 -6.37 -0.11
N GLU A 39 7.61 -6.62 0.48
CA GLU A 39 6.93 -7.92 0.40
C GLU A 39 6.36 -8.20 -1.00
N ALA A 40 6.14 -7.17 -1.80
CA ALA A 40 5.69 -7.34 -3.18
C ALA A 40 6.90 -7.50 -4.12
N VAL A 41 6.98 -8.61 -4.83
CA VAL A 41 8.12 -8.92 -5.71
C VAL A 41 8.32 -7.93 -6.85
N TRP A 42 7.25 -7.24 -7.25
CA TRP A 42 7.28 -6.20 -8.28
C TRP A 42 7.78 -4.85 -7.77
N ALA A 43 7.64 -4.56 -6.47
CA ALA A 43 8.11 -3.30 -5.89
C ALA A 43 9.64 -3.26 -5.84
N LYS A 44 10.20 -2.08 -6.13
CA LYS A 44 11.65 -1.84 -6.17
C LYS A 44 11.99 -0.59 -5.37
N PRO A 45 13.23 -0.49 -4.88
CA PRO A 45 13.69 0.75 -4.24
C PRO A 45 13.58 1.93 -5.20
N VAL A 46 13.24 3.10 -4.67
CA VAL A 46 13.21 4.33 -5.45
C VAL A 46 14.63 4.78 -5.81
N PRO A 47 14.91 5.08 -7.09
CA PRO A 47 16.24 5.44 -7.52
C PRO A 47 16.68 6.84 -7.08
N PHE A 48 15.75 7.69 -6.67
CA PHE A 48 15.98 9.08 -6.28
C PHE A 48 15.99 9.33 -4.77
N ALA A 49 15.92 8.28 -3.94
CA ALA A 49 15.82 8.40 -2.49
C ALA A 49 16.94 9.25 -1.87
N LYS A 50 18.19 9.04 -2.29
CA LYS A 50 19.31 9.81 -1.80
C LYS A 50 19.29 11.27 -2.28
N ALA A 51 18.99 11.48 -3.55
CA ALA A 51 19.03 12.81 -4.16
C ALA A 51 17.91 13.72 -3.65
N GLU A 52 16.72 13.18 -3.45
CA GLU A 52 15.54 13.97 -3.07
C GLU A 52 15.24 13.96 -1.57
N PHE A 53 15.53 12.86 -0.87
CA PHE A 53 15.21 12.68 0.55
C PHE A 53 16.43 12.53 1.45
N GLY A 54 17.64 12.47 0.89
CA GLY A 54 18.87 12.29 1.65
C GLY A 54 19.02 10.90 2.30
N MET A 55 18.22 9.93 1.89
CA MET A 55 18.23 8.57 2.44
C MET A 55 19.22 7.69 1.69
N ASP A 56 20.06 6.99 2.43
CA ASP A 56 21.01 6.00 1.90
C ASP A 56 20.40 4.60 1.92
N GLY A 57 20.84 3.75 0.99
CA GLY A 57 20.39 2.36 0.87
C GLY A 57 19.10 2.19 0.08
N ASP A 58 18.52 1.02 0.20
CA ASP A 58 17.26 0.68 -0.45
C ASP A 58 16.09 1.30 0.31
N VAL A 59 15.35 2.16 -0.37
CA VAL A 59 14.19 2.86 0.18
C VAL A 59 12.96 2.52 -0.65
N TYR A 60 11.97 1.96 0.02
CA TYR A 60 10.68 1.63 -0.57
C TYR A 60 9.62 2.61 -0.11
N PHE A 61 8.51 2.67 -0.82
CA PHE A 61 7.33 3.39 -0.35
C PHE A 61 6.04 2.65 -0.68
N THR A 62 5.00 2.97 0.06
CA THR A 62 3.60 2.67 -0.24
C THR A 62 2.85 3.97 -0.45
N ASP A 63 1.81 3.94 -1.27
CA ASP A 63 1.00 5.12 -1.55
C ASP A 63 -0.42 4.72 -1.98
N GLY A 64 -1.37 5.64 -1.85
CA GLY A 64 -2.70 5.60 -2.41
C GLY A 64 -3.51 4.32 -2.17
N PRO A 65 -3.66 3.82 -0.93
CA PRO A 65 -4.45 2.62 -0.69
C PRO A 65 -5.93 2.85 -1.01
N CYS A 66 -6.52 1.97 -1.81
CA CYS A 66 -7.96 1.93 -2.05
C CYS A 66 -8.46 0.50 -1.92
N VAL A 67 -9.36 0.27 -0.95
CA VAL A 67 -9.88 -1.06 -0.62
C VAL A 67 -11.30 -1.22 -1.14
N MET A 68 -11.55 -2.37 -1.76
CA MET A 68 -12.86 -2.77 -2.23
C MET A 68 -13.17 -4.21 -1.83
N LYS A 69 -14.38 -4.45 -1.35
CA LYS A 69 -14.90 -5.80 -1.17
C LYS A 69 -15.52 -6.29 -2.46
N MET A 70 -15.09 -7.45 -2.93
CA MET A 70 -15.57 -8.05 -4.16
C MET A 70 -16.66 -9.10 -3.90
N GLU A 71 -17.26 -9.62 -4.96
CA GLU A 71 -18.35 -10.62 -4.89
C GLU A 71 -17.93 -11.95 -4.27
N ASP A 72 -16.64 -12.27 -4.31
CA ASP A 72 -16.04 -13.45 -3.65
C ASP A 72 -15.82 -13.26 -2.15
N GLU A 73 -16.38 -12.20 -1.57
CA GLU A 73 -16.27 -11.80 -0.17
C GLU A 73 -14.87 -11.40 0.31
N LYS A 74 -13.85 -11.43 -0.56
CA LYS A 74 -12.49 -10.99 -0.24
C LYS A 74 -12.36 -9.48 -0.33
N LEU A 75 -11.33 -8.95 0.34
CA LEU A 75 -10.92 -7.57 0.17
C LEU A 75 -9.74 -7.49 -0.80
N TYR A 76 -9.84 -6.55 -1.71
CA TYR A 76 -8.79 -6.19 -2.65
C TYR A 76 -8.35 -4.76 -2.36
N MET A 77 -7.05 -4.54 -2.23
CA MET A 77 -6.46 -3.23 -2.04
C MET A 77 -5.55 -2.91 -3.22
N THR A 78 -5.91 -1.91 -4.00
CA THR A 78 -4.91 -1.29 -4.89
C THR A 78 -4.03 -0.38 -4.07
N TRP A 79 -2.74 -0.39 -4.37
CA TRP A 79 -1.75 0.47 -3.74
C TRP A 79 -0.61 0.72 -4.70
N SER A 80 0.16 1.76 -4.47
CA SER A 80 1.19 2.18 -5.41
C SER A 80 2.57 2.14 -4.78
N SER A 81 3.56 1.84 -5.61
CA SER A 81 4.98 1.91 -5.28
C SER A 81 5.80 2.07 -6.56
N TRP A 82 7.12 2.11 -6.40
CA TRP A 82 8.04 2.10 -7.53
C TRP A 82 8.27 0.69 -8.03
N SER A 83 8.27 0.50 -9.34
CA SER A 83 8.59 -0.76 -10.01
C SER A 83 9.88 -0.63 -10.83
N THR A 84 10.27 -1.67 -11.52
CA THR A 84 11.36 -1.62 -12.50
C THR A 84 11.10 -0.60 -13.63
N CYS A 85 9.83 -0.37 -13.95
CA CYS A 85 9.40 0.53 -15.04
C CYS A 85 8.91 1.90 -14.52
N GLY A 86 9.08 2.21 -13.24
CA GLY A 86 8.64 3.47 -12.63
C GLY A 86 7.43 3.30 -11.71
N TYR A 87 6.66 4.38 -11.55
CA TYR A 87 5.51 4.40 -10.64
C TYR A 87 4.40 3.47 -11.15
N ALA A 88 3.93 2.59 -10.26
CA ALA A 88 3.05 1.47 -10.62
C ALA A 88 1.98 1.22 -9.55
N VAL A 89 0.92 0.52 -9.94
CA VAL A 89 -0.16 0.08 -9.07
C VAL A 89 -0.13 -1.43 -8.95
N GLY A 90 -0.04 -1.93 -7.73
CA GLY A 90 -0.19 -3.35 -7.40
C GLY A 90 -1.49 -3.66 -6.68
N VAL A 91 -1.68 -4.92 -6.37
CA VAL A 91 -2.86 -5.42 -5.65
C VAL A 91 -2.43 -6.31 -4.50
N ALA A 92 -2.98 -6.04 -3.33
CA ALA A 92 -2.95 -6.93 -2.18
C ALA A 92 -4.34 -7.50 -1.92
N VAL A 93 -4.40 -8.74 -1.45
CA VAL A 93 -5.66 -9.46 -1.23
C VAL A 93 -5.73 -9.96 0.21
N SER A 94 -6.81 -9.63 0.91
CA SER A 94 -7.19 -10.28 2.15
C SER A 94 -8.18 -11.42 1.82
N ASP A 95 -7.68 -12.63 1.84
CA ASP A 95 -8.47 -13.83 1.47
C ASP A 95 -9.58 -14.13 2.48
N SER A 96 -9.45 -13.66 3.73
CA SER A 96 -10.49 -13.77 4.76
C SER A 96 -11.62 -12.75 4.64
N GLY A 97 -11.41 -11.69 3.87
CA GLY A 97 -12.32 -10.55 3.79
C GLY A 97 -12.29 -9.63 5.01
N LYS A 98 -11.28 -9.75 5.87
CA LYS A 98 -11.07 -8.91 7.05
C LYS A 98 -9.86 -7.99 6.83
N VAL A 99 -9.98 -6.77 7.33
CA VAL A 99 -8.94 -5.74 7.15
C VAL A 99 -7.68 -6.05 7.96
N GLU A 100 -7.82 -6.63 9.15
CA GLU A 100 -6.74 -6.93 10.07
C GLU A 100 -5.97 -8.21 9.73
N GLU A 101 -6.50 -9.04 8.87
CA GLU A 101 -5.90 -10.31 8.47
C GLU A 101 -4.71 -10.11 7.52
N PRO A 102 -3.83 -11.12 7.37
CA PRO A 102 -2.72 -11.02 6.45
C PRO A 102 -3.15 -10.67 5.02
N TRP A 103 -2.41 -9.78 4.41
CA TRP A 103 -2.59 -9.37 3.03
C TRP A 103 -1.55 -10.06 2.13
N ARG A 104 -2.04 -10.74 1.11
CA ARG A 104 -1.21 -11.44 0.12
C ARG A 104 -0.99 -10.53 -1.08
N GLN A 105 0.26 -10.32 -1.48
CA GLN A 105 0.60 -9.55 -2.67
C GLN A 105 0.40 -10.37 -3.94
N LEU A 106 -0.16 -9.77 -4.98
CA LEU A 106 -0.11 -10.36 -6.32
C LEU A 106 1.29 -10.16 -6.92
N GLU A 107 1.76 -11.15 -7.69
CA GLU A 107 3.12 -11.14 -8.24
C GLU A 107 3.33 -10.06 -9.29
N GLU A 108 2.30 -9.79 -10.10
CA GLU A 108 2.34 -8.81 -11.16
C GLU A 108 1.57 -7.53 -10.75
N PRO A 109 2.08 -6.35 -11.07
CA PRO A 109 1.34 -5.12 -10.88
C PRO A 109 0.13 -5.06 -11.83
N LEU A 110 -0.96 -4.49 -11.35
CA LEU A 110 -2.17 -4.23 -12.14
C LEU A 110 -1.90 -3.19 -13.23
N PHE A 111 -1.11 -2.16 -12.89
CA PHE A 111 -0.69 -1.11 -13.80
C PHE A 111 0.82 -0.91 -13.64
N PRO A 112 1.63 -1.41 -14.60
CA PRO A 112 3.06 -1.63 -14.35
C PRO A 112 3.94 -0.40 -14.45
N GLU A 113 3.50 0.70 -15.09
CA GLU A 113 4.34 1.87 -15.33
C GLU A 113 3.56 3.16 -15.54
N ASN A 114 4.22 4.27 -15.28
CA ASN A 114 3.75 5.63 -15.59
C ASN A 114 2.44 6.04 -14.90
N GLY A 115 2.08 5.43 -13.80
CA GLY A 115 0.89 5.84 -13.07
C GLY A 115 0.74 5.12 -11.73
N GLY A 116 0.13 5.80 -10.82
CA GLY A 116 -0.14 5.31 -9.49
C GLY A 116 -1.25 6.11 -8.79
N HIS A 117 -1.44 5.84 -7.50
CA HIS A 117 -2.45 6.47 -6.66
C HIS A 117 -3.86 6.31 -7.24
N GLY A 118 -4.13 5.11 -7.77
CA GLY A 118 -5.39 4.78 -8.39
C GLY A 118 -6.52 4.57 -7.39
N MET A 119 -7.75 4.72 -7.87
CA MET A 119 -8.95 4.49 -7.07
C MET A 119 -9.87 3.51 -7.79
N LEU A 120 -10.43 2.57 -7.04
CA LEU A 120 -11.46 1.67 -7.53
C LEU A 120 -12.85 2.26 -7.23
N TYR A 121 -13.77 2.10 -8.15
CA TYR A 121 -15.18 2.39 -7.93
C TYR A 121 -16.05 1.31 -8.61
N LYS A 122 -17.24 1.12 -8.08
CA LYS A 122 -18.23 0.25 -8.70
C LYS A 122 -19.10 1.07 -9.61
N ASP A 123 -19.18 0.65 -10.87
CA ASP A 123 -20.10 1.22 -11.85
C ASP A 123 -21.41 0.40 -11.82
N ASP A 124 -22.52 1.06 -11.69
CA ASP A 124 -23.85 0.43 -11.63
C ASP A 124 -24.43 0.13 -13.02
#